data_8d64336cc5caace0425b7d473c8174cc
#
_entry.id   8d64336cc5caace0425b7d473c8174cc
#
_cell.length_a   1.000
_cell.length_b   1.000
_cell.length_c   1.000
_cell.angle_alpha   90.00
_cell.angle_beta   90.00
_cell.angle_gamma   90.00
#
_symmetry.space_group_name_H-M   'P 1'
#
loop_
_entity.id
_entity.type
_entity.pdbx_description
1 polymer ?
#
loop_
_entity_poly.entity_id
_entity_poly.type
_entity_poly.pdbx_seq_one_letter_code
_entity_poly.pdbx_strand_id
1 'polypeptide(L)'
;SPKEIKAAGIPVYRVQQNARSYIITFPYSYHAGFNTGYNCAEAVNFAPVDWLPFGAFATERYVGDKRYQSVAHDQLLLTLTNGCDRVPGWKETVKKEMEKRVKIEEERREKAKPMCGEIVKMEDFCDFNELDCCLCLGDLNWAGVVCECTFRKGRGLIYCLRCVDKGCKCEKDTRKMVVRQTIEELKELVK
;
A
#
# COMPACT_ATOMS: atom_id res chain seq x y z
N SER A 1 24.26 5.14 17.48
CA SER A 1 24.25 4.43 18.79
C SER A 1 23.16 5.02 19.70
N PRO A 2 22.71 4.29 20.76
CA PRO A 2 21.77 4.88 21.74
C PRO A 2 22.28 6.15 22.40
N LYS A 3 23.58 6.33 22.52
CA LYS A 3 24.20 7.55 23.06
C LYS A 3 24.01 8.74 22.13
N GLU A 4 24.21 8.56 20.81
CA GLU A 4 24.01 9.59 19.79
C GLU A 4 22.55 10.01 19.68
N ILE A 5 21.65 9.03 19.71
CA ILE A 5 20.19 9.29 19.67
C ILE A 5 19.78 10.14 20.89
N LYS A 6 20.26 9.78 22.09
CA LYS A 6 19.99 10.57 23.30
C LYS A 6 20.61 11.96 23.23
N ALA A 7 21.82 12.10 22.69
CA ALA A 7 22.49 13.39 22.52
C ALA A 7 21.71 14.30 21.54
N ALA A 8 20.99 13.72 20.57
CA ALA A 8 20.07 14.42 19.67
C ALA A 8 18.69 14.73 20.29
N GLY A 9 18.51 14.52 21.60
CA GLY A 9 17.25 14.80 22.30
C GLY A 9 16.13 13.78 22.06
N ILE A 10 16.43 12.65 21.41
CA ILE A 10 15.43 11.61 21.11
C ILE A 10 15.35 10.63 22.29
N PRO A 11 14.15 10.35 22.84
CA PRO A 11 13.99 9.41 23.92
C PRO A 11 14.43 8.00 23.53
N VAL A 12 15.20 7.34 24.39
CA VAL A 12 15.61 5.95 24.23
C VAL A 12 15.25 5.17 25.48
N TYR A 13 14.39 4.20 25.29
CA TYR A 13 13.95 3.29 26.35
C TYR A 13 14.69 1.96 26.27
N ARG A 14 14.78 1.28 27.39
CA ARG A 14 15.34 -0.08 27.47
C ARG A 14 14.37 -0.99 28.18
N VAL A 15 14.28 -2.21 27.72
CA VAL A 15 13.50 -3.26 28.34
C VAL A 15 14.28 -4.57 28.28
N GLN A 16 14.17 -5.37 29.32
CA GLN A 16 14.67 -6.74 29.34
C GLN A 16 13.48 -7.68 29.23
N GLN A 17 13.48 -8.52 28.22
CA GLN A 17 12.47 -9.54 28.03
C GLN A 17 12.88 -10.79 28.80
N ASN A 18 12.12 -11.13 29.82
CA ASN A 18 12.29 -12.35 30.60
C ASN A 18 11.38 -13.47 30.07
N ALA A 19 11.64 -14.70 30.48
CA ALA A 19 10.74 -15.82 30.19
C ALA A 19 9.30 -15.50 30.60
N ARG A 20 8.33 -15.89 29.76
CA ARG A 20 6.88 -15.63 29.94
C ARG A 20 6.48 -14.15 29.87
N SER A 21 7.29 -13.30 29.25
CA SER A 21 6.94 -11.91 28.98
C SER A 21 6.78 -11.66 27.47
N TYR A 22 5.94 -10.69 27.15
CA TYR A 22 5.72 -10.23 25.78
C TYR A 22 6.22 -8.81 25.64
N ILE A 23 6.82 -8.50 24.48
CA ILE A 23 7.14 -7.13 24.10
C ILE A 23 6.34 -6.81 22.85
N ILE A 24 5.57 -5.72 22.89
CA ILE A 24 4.82 -5.21 21.78
C ILE A 24 5.47 -3.91 21.33
N THR A 25 5.91 -3.86 20.08
CA THR A 25 6.41 -2.63 19.46
C THR A 25 5.31 -1.97 18.65
N PHE A 26 5.07 -0.69 18.92
CA PHE A 26 4.05 0.08 18.22
C PHE A 26 4.54 0.51 16.82
N PRO A 27 3.62 0.87 15.90
CA PRO A 27 3.98 1.41 14.59
C PRO A 27 4.96 2.58 14.72
N TYR A 28 5.91 2.66 13.77
CA TYR A 28 6.99 3.66 13.72
C TYR A 28 7.99 3.65 14.88
N SER A 29 7.94 2.66 15.77
CA SER A 29 8.92 2.53 16.84
C SER A 29 10.16 1.80 16.36
N TYR A 30 11.26 2.51 16.23
CA TYR A 30 12.56 1.87 16.00
C TYR A 30 12.95 1.06 17.20
N HIS A 31 13.27 -0.19 16.98
CA HIS A 31 13.68 -1.11 18.05
C HIS A 31 14.84 -1.99 17.58
N ALA A 32 15.69 -2.33 18.50
CA ALA A 32 16.79 -3.27 18.30
C ALA A 32 17.09 -3.98 19.63
N GLY A 33 17.71 -5.13 19.55
CA GLY A 33 18.07 -5.89 20.74
C GLY A 33 19.13 -6.93 20.45
N PHE A 34 19.52 -7.62 21.50
CA PHE A 34 20.42 -8.76 21.45
C PHE A 34 20.08 -9.76 22.56
N ASN A 35 20.38 -10.99 22.34
CA ASN A 35 20.24 -12.03 23.35
C ASN A 35 21.47 -12.04 24.27
N THR A 36 21.26 -12.22 25.57
CA THR A 36 22.35 -12.24 26.57
C THR A 36 23.03 -13.62 26.69
N GLY A 37 22.60 -14.60 25.92
CA GLY A 37 23.12 -15.96 25.85
C GLY A 37 22.27 -16.81 24.92
N TYR A 38 22.35 -18.11 25.04
CA TYR A 38 21.50 -19.06 24.31
C TYR A 38 20.05 -18.79 24.63
N ASN A 39 19.22 -18.61 23.59
CA ASN A 39 17.85 -18.21 23.72
C ASN A 39 16.98 -18.78 22.61
N CYS A 40 15.67 -18.91 22.91
CA CYS A 40 14.62 -19.16 21.93
C CYS A 40 13.53 -18.13 22.15
N ALA A 41 13.21 -17.37 21.11
CA ALA A 41 12.13 -16.38 21.11
C ALA A 41 11.27 -16.54 19.85
N GLU A 42 10.00 -16.29 19.99
CA GLU A 42 9.05 -16.29 18.88
C GLU A 42 8.54 -14.84 18.67
N ALA A 43 8.43 -14.45 17.41
CA ALA A 43 7.94 -13.14 17.04
C ALA A 43 6.96 -13.25 15.87
N VAL A 44 5.93 -12.39 15.89
CA VAL A 44 4.92 -12.31 14.83
C VAL A 44 4.53 -10.85 14.60
N ASN A 45 4.34 -10.51 13.35
CA ASN A 45 3.71 -9.24 13.00
C ASN A 45 2.18 -9.40 13.06
N PHE A 46 1.49 -8.46 13.70
CA PHE A 46 0.04 -8.43 13.73
C PHE A 46 -0.45 -7.00 13.52
N ALA A 47 -1.64 -6.87 12.92
CA ALA A 47 -2.25 -5.58 12.64
C ALA A 47 -3.69 -5.56 13.14
N PRO A 48 -3.98 -4.93 14.30
CA PRO A 48 -5.34 -4.63 14.70
C PRO A 48 -5.95 -3.58 13.76
N VAL A 49 -7.26 -3.39 13.80
CA VAL A 49 -7.95 -2.43 12.93
C VAL A 49 -7.38 -1.00 13.02
N ASP A 50 -6.92 -0.60 14.21
CA ASP A 50 -6.30 0.70 14.44
C ASP A 50 -4.96 0.89 13.73
N TRP A 51 -4.39 -0.19 13.19
CA TRP A 51 -3.18 -0.12 12.36
C TRP A 51 -3.47 0.43 10.94
N LEU A 52 -4.69 0.36 10.44
CA LEU A 52 -5.02 0.75 9.07
C LEU A 52 -4.53 2.14 8.65
N PRO A 53 -4.68 3.20 9.46
CA PRO A 53 -4.12 4.51 9.12
C PRO A 53 -2.58 4.51 9.03
N PHE A 54 -1.91 3.74 9.87
CA PHE A 54 -0.45 3.59 9.84
C PHE A 54 0.00 2.81 8.59
N GLY A 55 -0.76 1.79 8.18
CA GLY A 55 -0.54 1.05 6.94
C GLY A 55 -0.66 1.94 5.71
N ALA A 56 -1.69 2.80 5.65
CA ALA A 56 -1.85 3.77 4.58
C ALA A 56 -0.64 4.73 4.48
N PHE A 57 -0.19 5.27 5.61
CA PHE A 57 1.00 6.12 5.64
C PHE A 57 2.28 5.36 5.26
N ALA A 58 2.46 4.13 5.73
CA ALA A 58 3.62 3.30 5.37
C ALA A 58 3.67 3.03 3.86
N THR A 59 2.52 2.78 3.22
CA THR A 59 2.41 2.63 1.78
C THR A 59 2.95 3.85 1.02
N GLU A 60 2.53 5.05 1.39
CA GLU A 60 3.01 6.29 0.76
C GLU A 60 4.53 6.47 0.95
N ARG A 61 5.03 6.13 2.13
CA ARG A 61 6.46 6.21 2.43
C ARG A 61 7.28 5.21 1.61
N TYR A 62 6.81 3.95 1.50
CA TYR A 62 7.49 2.94 0.70
C TYR A 62 7.56 3.31 -0.78
N VAL A 63 6.48 3.89 -1.31
CA VAL A 63 6.47 4.45 -2.67
C VAL A 63 7.52 5.57 -2.83
N GLY A 64 7.62 6.48 -1.86
CA GLY A 64 8.63 7.54 -1.84
C GLY A 64 10.06 7.00 -1.82
N ASP A 65 10.29 5.97 -1.04
CA ASP A 65 11.59 5.31 -0.86
C ASP A 65 11.89 4.25 -1.94
N LYS A 66 10.98 4.04 -2.90
CA LYS A 66 11.05 3.00 -3.95
C LYS A 66 11.28 1.60 -3.36
N ARG A 67 10.43 1.20 -2.45
CA ARG A 67 10.49 -0.10 -1.77
C ARG A 67 9.22 -0.90 -2.01
N TYR A 68 9.38 -2.20 -2.18
CA TYR A 68 8.25 -3.13 -2.22
C TYR A 68 7.46 -3.09 -0.91
N GLN A 69 6.15 -3.15 -1.04
CA GLN A 69 5.26 -3.24 0.10
C GLN A 69 5.20 -4.67 0.61
N SER A 70 5.23 -4.84 1.94
CA SER A 70 5.05 -6.16 2.57
C SER A 70 3.59 -6.56 2.67
N VAL A 71 2.67 -5.59 2.57
CA VAL A 71 1.22 -5.78 2.62
C VAL A 71 0.58 -4.91 1.55
N ALA A 72 -0.19 -5.52 0.67
CA ALA A 72 -1.02 -4.83 -0.33
C ALA A 72 -2.18 -4.13 0.39
N HIS A 73 -1.98 -2.90 0.86
CA HIS A 73 -2.91 -2.17 1.72
C HIS A 73 -4.29 -1.97 1.08
N ASP A 74 -4.35 -1.69 -0.22
CA ASP A 74 -5.60 -1.51 -0.93
C ASP A 74 -6.40 -2.82 -1.01
N GLN A 75 -5.71 -3.94 -1.22
CA GLN A 75 -6.33 -5.28 -1.19
C GLN A 75 -6.79 -5.67 0.21
N LEU A 76 -6.02 -5.31 1.24
CA LEU A 76 -6.41 -5.50 2.63
C LEU A 76 -7.71 -4.74 2.93
N LEU A 77 -7.81 -3.48 2.52
CA LEU A 77 -9.03 -2.68 2.71
C LEU A 77 -10.24 -3.30 2.01
N LEU A 78 -10.11 -3.76 0.77
CA LEU A 78 -11.19 -4.46 0.05
C LEU A 78 -11.63 -5.72 0.80
N THR A 79 -10.69 -6.52 1.26
CA THR A 79 -10.97 -7.75 2.00
C THR A 79 -11.70 -7.46 3.31
N LEU A 80 -11.24 -6.45 4.05
CA LEU A 80 -11.86 -6.04 5.31
C LEU A 80 -13.25 -5.44 5.08
N THR A 81 -13.45 -4.62 4.06
CA THR A 81 -14.75 -4.04 3.71
C THR A 81 -15.79 -5.12 3.44
N ASN A 82 -15.41 -6.18 2.73
CA ASN A 82 -16.29 -7.32 2.46
C ASN A 82 -16.51 -8.24 3.67
N GLY A 83 -15.70 -8.14 4.71
CA GLY A 83 -15.73 -9.04 5.88
C GLY A 83 -15.90 -8.36 7.24
N CYS A 84 -15.97 -7.03 7.31
CA CYS A 84 -15.93 -6.28 8.57
C CYS A 84 -17.15 -6.52 9.49
N ASP A 85 -18.27 -6.96 8.95
CA ASP A 85 -19.47 -7.30 9.75
C ASP A 85 -19.23 -8.49 10.70
N ARG A 86 -18.19 -9.28 10.46
CA ARG A 86 -17.82 -10.43 11.30
C ARG A 86 -17.09 -10.03 12.59
N VAL A 87 -16.60 -8.79 12.68
CA VAL A 87 -15.82 -8.31 13.82
C VAL A 87 -16.42 -7.04 14.38
N PRO A 88 -17.10 -7.11 15.54
CA PRO A 88 -17.69 -5.94 16.17
C PRO A 88 -16.68 -4.82 16.39
N GLY A 89 -17.08 -3.58 16.08
CA GLY A 89 -16.25 -2.38 16.28
C GLY A 89 -15.27 -2.07 15.12
N TRP A 90 -15.10 -2.95 14.13
CA TRP A 90 -14.20 -2.67 13.02
C TRP A 90 -14.84 -1.87 11.89
N LYS A 91 -16.14 -2.02 11.71
CA LYS A 91 -16.89 -1.48 10.57
C LYS A 91 -16.64 -0.01 10.32
N GLU A 92 -16.75 0.81 11.36
CA GLU A 92 -16.60 2.26 11.25
C GLU A 92 -15.19 2.68 10.83
N THR A 93 -14.17 2.06 11.43
CA THR A 93 -12.76 2.35 11.10
C THR A 93 -12.43 1.91 9.67
N VAL A 94 -12.85 0.72 9.27
CA VAL A 94 -12.64 0.20 7.92
C VAL A 94 -13.33 1.08 6.89
N LYS A 95 -14.60 1.43 7.12
CA LYS A 95 -15.38 2.31 6.26
C LYS A 95 -14.68 3.66 6.06
N LYS A 96 -14.29 4.30 7.15
CA LYS A 96 -13.60 5.60 7.13
C LYS A 96 -12.28 5.55 6.36
N GLU A 97 -11.47 4.50 6.53
CA GLU A 97 -10.22 4.37 5.80
C GLU A 97 -10.46 4.05 4.32
N MET A 98 -11.47 3.24 4.00
CA MET A 98 -11.86 2.95 2.63
C MET A 98 -12.36 4.22 1.90
N GLU A 99 -13.22 5.02 2.54
CA GLU A 99 -13.69 6.31 2.01
C GLU A 99 -12.53 7.25 1.65
N LYS A 100 -11.56 7.40 2.56
CA LYS A 100 -10.36 8.20 2.31
C LYS A 100 -9.58 7.69 1.11
N ARG A 101 -9.40 6.38 1.03
CA ARG A 101 -8.62 5.76 -0.04
C ARG A 101 -9.32 5.87 -1.39
N VAL A 102 -10.65 5.69 -1.44
CA VAL A 102 -11.46 5.88 -2.66
C VAL A 102 -11.36 7.32 -3.17
N LYS A 103 -11.44 8.31 -2.28
CA LYS A 103 -11.27 9.72 -2.64
C LYS A 103 -9.90 9.99 -3.26
N ILE A 104 -8.83 9.48 -2.64
CA ILE A 104 -7.46 9.61 -3.17
C ILE A 104 -7.35 8.96 -4.55
N GLU A 105 -7.96 7.81 -4.74
CA GLU A 105 -7.95 7.09 -6.02
C GLU A 105 -8.69 7.88 -7.10
N GLU A 106 -9.87 8.44 -6.80
CA GLU A 106 -10.63 9.29 -7.71
C GLU A 106 -9.81 10.49 -8.17
N GLU A 107 -9.18 11.22 -7.23
CA GLU A 107 -8.30 12.35 -7.53
C GLU A 107 -7.12 11.95 -8.43
N ARG A 108 -6.53 10.77 -8.20
CA ARG A 108 -5.42 10.25 -9.01
C ARG A 108 -5.86 9.88 -10.42
N ARG A 109 -7.04 9.26 -10.57
CA ARG A 109 -7.61 8.93 -11.89
C ARG A 109 -7.92 10.16 -12.70
N GLU A 110 -8.54 11.16 -12.09
CA GLU A 110 -8.81 12.43 -12.77
C GLU A 110 -7.54 13.12 -13.25
N LYS A 111 -6.46 13.10 -12.47
CA LYS A 111 -5.16 13.65 -12.89
C LYS A 111 -4.50 12.85 -14.01
N ALA A 112 -4.63 11.52 -14.00
CA ALA A 112 -4.02 10.65 -15.01
C ALA A 112 -4.81 10.57 -16.32
N LYS A 113 -6.13 10.77 -16.27
CA LYS A 113 -7.06 10.69 -17.41
C LYS A 113 -6.62 11.50 -18.63
N PRO A 114 -6.19 12.77 -18.52
CA PRO A 114 -5.74 13.55 -19.68
C PRO A 114 -4.48 12.99 -20.36
N MET A 115 -3.73 12.11 -19.67
CA MET A 115 -2.49 11.51 -20.16
C MET A 115 -2.72 10.16 -20.84
N CYS A 116 -3.96 9.67 -20.90
CA CYS A 116 -4.34 8.38 -21.46
C CYS A 116 -5.38 8.58 -22.57
N GLY A 117 -5.29 7.81 -23.66
CA GLY A 117 -6.26 7.83 -24.75
C GLY A 117 -7.50 7.01 -24.45
N GLU A 118 -7.37 5.96 -23.64
CA GLU A 118 -8.45 5.02 -23.35
C GLU A 118 -8.42 4.54 -21.89
N ILE A 119 -9.59 4.21 -21.35
CA ILE A 119 -9.74 3.51 -20.07
C ILE A 119 -10.31 2.12 -20.37
N VAL A 120 -9.62 1.08 -19.92
CA VAL A 120 -9.99 -0.32 -20.15
C VAL A 120 -10.05 -1.09 -18.83
N LYS A 121 -10.85 -2.14 -18.77
CA LYS A 121 -10.84 -3.04 -17.62
C LYS A 121 -9.53 -3.81 -17.58
N MET A 122 -8.98 -3.99 -16.38
CA MET A 122 -7.71 -4.69 -16.19
C MET A 122 -7.82 -6.17 -16.59
N GLU A 123 -8.94 -6.82 -16.31
CA GLU A 123 -9.23 -8.21 -16.66
C GLU A 123 -9.26 -8.48 -18.17
N ASP A 124 -9.70 -7.49 -18.96
CA ASP A 124 -9.73 -7.60 -20.43
C ASP A 124 -8.35 -7.40 -21.06
N PHE A 125 -7.42 -6.84 -20.29
CA PHE A 125 -6.12 -6.44 -20.79
C PHE A 125 -5.02 -7.46 -20.50
N CYS A 126 -5.02 -8.05 -19.30
CA CYS A 126 -4.06 -9.08 -18.90
C CYS A 126 -4.43 -9.74 -17.57
N ASP A 127 -3.91 -10.95 -17.37
CA ASP A 127 -4.10 -11.70 -16.13
C ASP A 127 -3.09 -11.21 -15.07
N PHE A 128 -3.53 -10.24 -14.27
CA PHE A 128 -2.69 -9.61 -13.25
C PHE A 128 -3.21 -9.89 -11.86
N ASN A 129 -2.60 -10.83 -11.18
CA ASN A 129 -2.90 -11.08 -9.77
C ASN A 129 -2.01 -10.27 -8.82
N GLU A 130 -0.77 -9.99 -9.21
CA GLU A 130 0.19 -9.22 -8.41
C GLU A 130 0.99 -8.31 -9.34
N LEU A 131 0.81 -7.00 -9.20
CA LEU A 131 1.51 -6.02 -10.01
C LEU A 131 2.08 -4.89 -9.16
N ASP A 132 3.31 -4.58 -9.46
CA ASP A 132 4.01 -3.43 -8.91
C ASP A 132 4.26 -2.37 -9.97
N CYS A 133 4.23 -1.11 -9.57
CA CYS A 133 4.66 -0.03 -10.42
C CYS A 133 6.16 -0.16 -10.73
N CYS A 134 6.53 -0.20 -12.00
CA CYS A 134 7.92 -0.34 -12.42
C CYS A 134 8.85 0.82 -12.01
N LEU A 135 8.30 1.95 -11.53
CA LEU A 135 9.08 3.12 -11.12
C LEU A 135 9.20 3.28 -9.61
N CYS A 136 8.14 3.03 -8.87
CA CYS A 136 8.11 3.25 -7.43
C CYS A 136 7.93 1.99 -6.60
N LEU A 137 7.76 0.83 -7.24
CA LEU A 137 7.55 -0.47 -6.62
C LEU A 137 6.32 -0.55 -5.71
N GLY A 138 5.38 0.39 -5.85
CA GLY A 138 4.11 0.36 -5.12
C GLY A 138 3.10 -0.54 -5.81
N ASP A 139 2.28 -1.23 -5.03
CA ASP A 139 1.23 -2.12 -5.52
C ASP A 139 0.23 -1.43 -6.44
N LEU A 140 -0.23 -2.15 -7.46
CA LEU A 140 -1.20 -1.71 -8.45
C LEU A 140 -2.52 -2.48 -8.28
N ASN A 141 -3.23 -2.21 -7.21
CA ASN A 141 -4.42 -2.98 -6.89
C ASN A 141 -5.68 -2.52 -7.65
N TRP A 142 -5.88 -1.21 -7.81
CA TRP A 142 -7.13 -0.66 -8.35
C TRP A 142 -7.02 -0.10 -9.75
N ALA A 143 -5.90 0.52 -10.07
CA ALA A 143 -5.63 1.06 -11.40
C ALA A 143 -4.15 1.26 -11.67
N GLY A 144 -3.81 1.28 -12.96
CA GLY A 144 -2.47 1.59 -13.45
C GLY A 144 -2.52 2.17 -14.85
N VAL A 145 -1.37 2.52 -15.40
CA VAL A 145 -1.24 2.99 -16.77
C VAL A 145 -0.21 2.13 -17.49
N VAL A 146 -0.60 1.65 -18.65
CA VAL A 146 0.27 0.93 -19.58
C VAL A 146 0.49 1.76 -20.85
N CYS A 147 1.60 1.54 -21.51
CA CYS A 147 1.87 2.15 -22.82
C CYS A 147 2.27 1.08 -23.83
N GLU A 148 1.80 1.21 -25.06
CA GLU A 148 2.14 0.27 -26.15
C GLU A 148 3.63 0.18 -26.43
N CYS A 149 4.40 1.22 -26.10
CA CYS A 149 5.86 1.22 -26.25
C CYS A 149 6.56 0.20 -25.32
N THR A 150 5.98 -0.07 -24.17
CA THR A 150 6.55 -0.94 -23.13
C THR A 150 5.73 -2.18 -22.85
N PHE A 151 4.46 -2.19 -23.25
CA PHE A 151 3.52 -3.28 -22.96
C PHE A 151 3.11 -3.99 -24.26
N ARG A 152 3.62 -5.19 -24.49
CA ARG A 152 3.31 -5.99 -25.68
C ARG A 152 2.87 -7.40 -25.29
N LYS A 153 1.81 -7.90 -25.92
CA LYS A 153 1.29 -9.27 -25.72
C LYS A 153 1.01 -9.63 -24.25
N GLY A 154 0.42 -8.69 -23.50
CA GLY A 154 0.09 -8.91 -22.10
C GLY A 154 1.29 -8.88 -21.12
N ARG A 155 2.46 -8.44 -21.58
CA ARG A 155 3.68 -8.31 -20.77
C ARG A 155 4.32 -6.95 -20.97
N GLY A 156 4.89 -6.38 -19.90
CA GLY A 156 5.60 -5.10 -20.00
C GLY A 156 5.53 -4.27 -18.73
N LEU A 157 5.93 -3.02 -18.87
CA LEU A 157 5.99 -2.09 -17.74
C LEU A 157 4.63 -1.44 -17.54
N ILE A 158 4.21 -1.41 -16.29
CA ILE A 158 3.01 -0.72 -15.83
C ILE A 158 3.39 0.35 -14.81
N TYR A 159 2.73 1.48 -14.86
CA TYR A 159 2.95 2.61 -13.96
C TYR A 159 1.74 2.80 -13.04
N CYS A 160 1.97 3.13 -11.78
CA CYS A 160 0.86 3.60 -10.96
C CYS A 160 0.43 5.03 -11.38
N LEU A 161 -0.75 5.43 -10.98
CA LEU A 161 -1.30 6.76 -11.31
C LEU A 161 -0.45 7.93 -10.79
N ARG A 162 0.40 7.71 -9.78
CA ARG A 162 1.36 8.71 -9.28
C ARG A 162 2.59 8.89 -10.18
N CYS A 163 2.88 7.88 -10.98
CA CYS A 163 4.11 7.83 -11.78
C CYS A 163 3.88 8.00 -13.28
N VAL A 164 2.64 8.24 -13.69
CA VAL A 164 2.27 8.34 -15.12
C VAL A 164 3.02 9.46 -15.85
N ASP A 165 3.29 10.57 -15.20
CA ASP A 165 4.05 11.70 -15.71
C ASP A 165 5.56 11.42 -15.84
N LYS A 166 6.06 10.46 -15.06
CA LYS A 166 7.47 10.02 -15.03
C LYS A 166 7.75 8.81 -15.93
N GLY A 167 6.70 8.24 -16.52
CA GLY A 167 6.78 7.08 -17.41
C GLY A 167 7.40 7.40 -18.77
N CYS A 168 6.88 6.78 -19.82
CA CYS A 168 7.30 7.08 -21.19
C CYS A 168 6.82 8.47 -21.62
N LYS A 169 7.48 9.04 -22.65
CA LYS A 169 7.09 10.31 -23.28
C LYS A 169 6.22 10.14 -24.52
N CYS A 170 5.56 9.00 -24.66
CA CYS A 170 4.70 8.71 -25.80
C CYS A 170 3.43 9.56 -25.78
N GLU A 171 2.80 9.69 -26.93
CA GLU A 171 1.49 10.37 -27.05
C GLU A 171 0.43 9.67 -26.20
N LYS A 172 -0.57 10.44 -25.76
CA LYS A 172 -1.65 9.95 -24.88
C LYS A 172 -2.39 8.75 -25.48
N ASP A 173 -2.61 8.74 -26.79
CA ASP A 173 -3.39 7.72 -27.50
C ASP A 173 -2.72 6.33 -27.50
N THR A 174 -1.42 6.28 -27.22
CA THR A 174 -0.67 5.04 -27.03
C THR A 174 -0.68 4.54 -25.59
N ARG A 175 -1.31 5.28 -24.67
CA ARG A 175 -1.40 4.95 -23.25
C ARG A 175 -2.83 4.58 -22.90
N LYS A 176 -2.98 3.52 -22.11
CA LYS A 176 -4.26 3.07 -21.60
C LYS A 176 -4.23 3.11 -20.06
N MET A 177 -5.29 3.64 -19.47
CA MET A 177 -5.53 3.46 -18.04
C MET A 177 -6.26 2.13 -17.86
N VAL A 178 -5.63 1.19 -17.15
CA VAL A 178 -6.23 -0.09 -16.81
C VAL A 178 -6.84 0.00 -15.43
N VAL A 179 -8.09 -0.39 -15.25
CA VAL A 179 -8.82 -0.30 -13.98
C VAL A 179 -9.42 -1.65 -13.61
N ARG A 180 -9.30 -2.03 -12.34
CA ARG A 180 -9.91 -3.26 -11.82
C ARG A 180 -11.36 -3.02 -11.40
N GLN A 181 -11.60 -1.96 -10.64
CA GLN A 181 -12.94 -1.49 -10.26
C GLN A 181 -13.13 -0.04 -10.72
N THR A 182 -14.34 0.32 -11.09
CA THR A 182 -14.71 1.71 -11.33
C THR A 182 -14.78 2.48 -9.99
N ILE A 183 -14.78 3.80 -10.06
CA ILE A 183 -14.94 4.62 -8.84
C ILE A 183 -16.34 4.42 -8.25
N GLU A 184 -17.34 4.23 -9.08
CA GLU A 184 -18.73 3.94 -8.68
C GLU A 184 -18.80 2.63 -7.90
N GLU A 185 -18.18 1.56 -8.41
CA GLU A 185 -18.11 0.26 -7.72
C GLU A 185 -17.39 0.39 -6.37
N LEU A 186 -16.28 1.15 -6.31
CA LEU A 186 -15.56 1.39 -5.04
C LEU A 186 -16.40 2.21 -4.04
N LYS A 187 -17.18 3.18 -4.51
CA LYS A 187 -18.09 3.98 -3.67
C LYS A 187 -19.27 3.17 -3.15
N GLU A 188 -19.75 2.18 -3.90
CA GLU A 188 -20.81 1.28 -3.41
C GLU A 188 -20.35 0.43 -2.22
N LEU A 189 -19.08 0.03 -2.19
CA LEU A 189 -18.52 -0.76 -1.07
C LEU A 189 -18.50 0.00 0.28
N VAL A 190 -18.63 1.32 0.27
CA VAL A 190 -18.57 2.16 1.49
C VAL A 190 -19.92 2.72 1.91
N LYS A 191 -20.99 2.38 1.20
CA LYS A 191 -22.36 2.72 1.61
C LYS A 191 -22.84 1.81 2.75
#